data_50e912af152388247e0ac228595b3ab8
#
_entry.id   50e912af152388247e0ac228595b3ab8
#
_cell.length_a   1.000
_cell.length_b   1.000
_cell.length_c   1.000
_cell.angle_alpha   90.00
_cell.angle_beta   90.00
_cell.angle_gamma   90.00
#
_symmetry.space_group_name_H-M   'P 1'
#
loop_
_entity.id
_entity.type
_entity.pdbx_description
1 polymer ?
#
loop_
_entity_poly.entity_id
_entity_poly.type
_entity_poly.pdbx_seq_one_letter_code
_entity_poly.pdbx_strand_id
1 'polypeptide(L)'
;MKKNSFVKRLFLLLSAFCLCLVFAAPVSAATIIDEWGKVVTPAAPQLKEVKLPAEGTALLLLDFNKQVCNDKSRPRCVSSIPAVSRLLGEARKANILVVYSLTAGSAAPDIAPALAPRPGDPIVTSGPDKFLGTELEKILKDRNIKTVIVTGTAAHGAVICTASGAALRGIKVVIPVDGISAESLYPEQYTVWHLLNAPRVATMTTVTKTDMIQIGTK
;
A
#
# COMPACT_ATOMS: atom_id res chain seq x y z
N MET A 1 28.58 82.98 -6.95
CA MET A 1 27.30 82.37 -6.60
C MET A 1 27.07 81.08 -7.38
N LYS A 2 27.97 80.02 -7.24
CA LYS A 2 27.81 78.71 -7.95
C LYS A 2 28.03 77.51 -7.07
N LYS A 3 28.13 77.65 -5.73
CA LYS A 3 28.41 76.52 -4.81
C LYS A 3 27.17 75.78 -4.26
N ASN A 4 25.97 76.34 -4.39
CA ASN A 4 24.77 75.68 -3.77
C ASN A 4 24.03 74.67 -4.66
N SER A 5 24.37 74.59 -5.94
CA SER A 5 23.72 73.70 -6.87
C SER A 5 24.24 72.26 -6.80
N PHE A 6 25.52 72.11 -6.50
CA PHE A 6 26.19 70.78 -6.44
C PHE A 6 25.75 69.97 -5.19
N VAL A 7 25.68 70.66 -4.05
CA VAL A 7 25.26 70.03 -2.79
C VAL A 7 23.79 69.54 -2.83
N LYS A 8 22.91 70.34 -3.47
CA LYS A 8 21.50 69.93 -3.63
C LYS A 8 21.32 68.74 -4.58
N ARG A 9 22.13 68.61 -5.61
CA ARG A 9 22.10 67.44 -6.52
C ARG A 9 22.69 66.18 -5.86
N LEU A 10 23.68 66.31 -4.99
CA LEU A 10 24.26 65.23 -4.26
C LEU A 10 23.30 64.66 -3.21
N PHE A 11 22.52 65.53 -2.53
CA PHE A 11 21.50 65.10 -1.58
C PHE A 11 20.29 64.45 -2.26
N LEU A 12 19.90 64.83 -3.46
CA LEU A 12 18.83 64.18 -4.22
C LEU A 12 19.24 62.80 -4.74
N LEU A 13 20.50 62.57 -5.04
CA LEU A 13 21.00 61.27 -5.50
C LEU A 13 21.16 60.27 -4.32
N LEU A 14 21.49 60.75 -3.13
CA LEU A 14 21.58 59.93 -1.92
C LEU A 14 20.18 59.54 -1.36
N SER A 15 19.14 60.37 -1.55
CA SER A 15 17.79 60.01 -1.10
C SER A 15 17.06 59.06 -2.04
N ALA A 16 17.48 58.94 -3.33
CA ALA A 16 16.93 57.99 -4.28
C ALA A 16 17.50 56.57 -4.14
N PHE A 17 18.65 56.42 -3.45
CA PHE A 17 19.30 55.11 -3.27
C PHE A 17 18.85 54.40 -1.99
N CYS A 18 18.09 55.08 -1.13
CA CYS A 18 17.71 54.53 0.20
C CYS A 18 16.30 53.89 0.23
N LEU A 19 15.63 53.69 -0.94
CA LEU A 19 14.23 53.24 -0.97
C LEU A 19 14.00 51.95 -1.76
N CYS A 20 15.02 51.09 -1.91
CA CYS A 20 14.84 49.79 -2.52
C CYS A 20 15.50 48.65 -1.68
N LEU A 21 15.47 48.74 -0.36
CA LEU A 21 15.57 47.56 0.48
C LEU A 21 14.16 46.96 0.54
N VAL A 22 13.72 46.36 -0.55
CA VAL A 22 12.67 45.33 -0.51
C VAL A 22 13.24 44.23 0.33
N PHE A 23 12.83 44.14 1.59
CA PHE A 23 12.99 42.95 2.41
C PHE A 23 12.23 41.84 1.64
N ALA A 24 12.94 41.13 0.79
CA ALA A 24 12.49 39.85 0.33
C ALA A 24 12.43 38.95 1.58
N ALA A 25 11.26 38.89 2.23
CA ALA A 25 11.02 37.89 3.24
C ALA A 25 11.35 36.55 2.59
N PRO A 26 12.11 35.66 3.27
CA PRO A 26 12.39 34.36 2.71
C PRO A 26 11.02 33.69 2.46
N VAL A 27 10.71 33.45 1.19
CA VAL A 27 9.55 32.65 0.79
C VAL A 27 9.91 31.23 1.20
N SER A 28 9.59 30.87 2.44
CA SER A 28 9.63 29.47 2.87
C SER A 28 8.53 28.74 2.11
N ALA A 29 8.90 27.70 1.36
CA ALA A 29 7.92 26.84 0.72
C ALA A 29 7.04 26.21 1.80
N ALA A 30 5.72 26.30 1.65
CA ALA A 30 4.78 25.65 2.55
C ALA A 30 5.00 24.13 2.51
N THR A 31 5.04 23.52 3.69
CA THR A 31 5.20 22.07 3.83
C THR A 31 3.84 21.37 3.84
N ILE A 32 3.83 20.05 3.68
CA ILE A 32 2.60 19.27 3.82
C ILE A 32 1.99 19.41 5.23
N ILE A 33 2.79 19.71 6.25
CA ILE A 33 2.28 19.95 7.61
C ILE A 33 1.50 21.26 7.66
N ASP A 34 2.00 22.30 7.02
CA ASP A 34 1.33 23.61 6.97
C ASP A 34 0.00 23.56 6.19
N GLU A 35 -0.12 22.58 5.29
CA GLU A 35 -1.28 22.42 4.40
C GLU A 35 -2.10 21.14 4.69
N TRP A 36 -1.86 20.48 5.82
CA TRP A 36 -2.45 19.19 6.16
C TRP A 36 -3.98 19.16 6.01
N GLY A 37 -4.65 20.18 6.50
CA GLY A 37 -6.11 20.30 6.42
C GLY A 37 -6.66 20.69 5.04
N LYS A 38 -5.79 20.99 4.06
CA LYS A 38 -6.20 21.33 2.69
C LYS A 38 -6.26 20.12 1.76
N VAL A 39 -5.79 18.98 2.21
CA VAL A 39 -5.78 17.73 1.41
C VAL A 39 -7.23 17.33 1.11
N VAL A 40 -7.54 17.27 -0.18
CA VAL A 40 -8.85 16.78 -0.65
C VAL A 40 -8.76 15.26 -0.79
N THR A 41 -9.71 14.54 -0.19
CA THR A 41 -9.81 13.10 -0.32
C THR A 41 -10.05 12.71 -1.78
N PRO A 42 -9.21 11.87 -2.40
CA PRO A 42 -9.43 11.40 -3.75
C PRO A 42 -10.74 10.62 -3.90
N ALA A 43 -11.35 10.68 -5.07
CA ALA A 43 -12.51 9.84 -5.39
C ALA A 43 -12.17 8.34 -5.26
N ALA A 44 -13.15 7.55 -4.85
CA ALA A 44 -12.98 6.10 -4.78
C ALA A 44 -12.68 5.51 -6.18
N PRO A 45 -11.71 4.60 -6.31
CA PRO A 45 -11.41 3.97 -7.58
C PRO A 45 -12.54 3.05 -8.03
N GLN A 46 -12.69 2.90 -9.35
CA GLN A 46 -13.58 1.88 -9.91
C GLN A 46 -12.95 0.50 -9.75
N LEU A 47 -13.72 -0.43 -9.21
CA LEU A 47 -13.32 -1.82 -9.11
C LEU A 47 -13.47 -2.52 -10.46
N LYS A 48 -12.60 -3.52 -10.71
CA LYS A 48 -12.57 -4.25 -11.98
C LYS A 48 -12.83 -5.73 -11.73
N GLU A 49 -13.62 -6.35 -12.58
CA GLU A 49 -13.65 -7.81 -12.67
C GLU A 49 -12.30 -8.34 -13.12
N VAL A 50 -11.85 -9.44 -12.52
CA VAL A 50 -10.54 -10.02 -12.79
C VAL A 50 -10.68 -11.50 -13.10
N LYS A 51 -10.18 -11.90 -14.28
CA LYS A 51 -10.07 -13.30 -14.69
C LYS A 51 -8.60 -13.70 -14.66
N LEU A 52 -8.25 -14.70 -13.87
CA LEU A 52 -6.89 -15.15 -13.65
C LEU A 52 -6.73 -16.61 -14.09
N PRO A 53 -5.65 -16.95 -14.80
CA PRO A 53 -5.32 -18.35 -15.03
C PRO A 53 -4.91 -19.00 -13.71
N ALA A 54 -5.20 -20.29 -13.53
CA ALA A 54 -4.70 -21.02 -12.37
C ALA A 54 -3.17 -21.11 -12.39
N GLU A 55 -2.59 -21.35 -13.55
CA GLU A 55 -1.13 -21.38 -13.71
C GLU A 55 -0.54 -19.95 -13.57
N GLY A 56 0.53 -19.84 -12.79
CA GLY A 56 1.22 -18.57 -12.55
C GLY A 56 0.48 -17.61 -11.61
N THR A 57 -0.60 -18.03 -10.95
CA THR A 57 -1.33 -17.26 -9.94
C THR A 57 -1.09 -17.81 -8.54
N ALA A 58 -0.94 -16.93 -7.55
CA ALA A 58 -0.89 -17.30 -6.14
C ALA A 58 -1.80 -16.40 -5.30
N LEU A 59 -2.30 -16.95 -4.19
CA LEU A 59 -3.01 -16.22 -3.15
C LEU A 59 -2.09 -16.03 -1.94
N LEU A 60 -1.88 -14.79 -1.51
CA LEU A 60 -1.15 -14.44 -0.30
C LEU A 60 -2.11 -14.05 0.82
N LEU A 61 -2.04 -14.76 1.94
CA LEU A 61 -2.83 -14.52 3.15
C LEU A 61 -1.90 -13.93 4.22
N LEU A 62 -1.93 -12.59 4.38
CA LEU A 62 -0.95 -11.89 5.19
C LEU A 62 -1.49 -11.62 6.60
N ASP A 63 -0.82 -12.21 7.60
CA ASP A 63 -0.96 -11.92 9.03
C ASP A 63 -2.39 -12.05 9.58
N PHE A 64 -3.19 -13.01 9.12
CA PHE A 64 -4.50 -13.34 9.69
C PHE A 64 -4.37 -14.10 11.02
N ASN A 65 -3.34 -13.79 11.83
CA ASN A 65 -3.10 -14.41 13.11
C ASN A 65 -3.69 -13.60 14.27
N LYS A 66 -4.11 -14.27 15.34
CA LYS A 66 -4.86 -13.71 16.48
C LYS A 66 -4.18 -12.51 17.17
N GLN A 67 -2.85 -12.38 17.06
CA GLN A 67 -2.09 -11.28 17.65
C GLN A 67 -2.44 -9.93 17.02
N VAL A 68 -2.78 -9.92 15.72
CA VAL A 68 -3.05 -8.71 14.95
C VAL A 68 -4.40 -8.67 14.27
N CYS A 69 -5.07 -9.82 14.10
CA CYS A 69 -6.41 -9.95 13.54
C CYS A 69 -7.39 -10.40 14.63
N ASN A 70 -7.90 -9.45 15.41
CA ASN A 70 -8.82 -9.71 16.52
C ASN A 70 -9.76 -8.51 16.74
N ASP A 71 -10.86 -8.75 17.46
CA ASP A 71 -11.92 -7.75 17.67
C ASP A 71 -11.46 -6.54 18.49
N LYS A 72 -10.40 -6.69 19.30
CA LYS A 72 -9.91 -5.62 20.16
C LYS A 72 -9.09 -4.58 19.36
N SER A 73 -8.20 -5.05 18.51
CA SER A 73 -7.24 -4.17 17.81
C SER A 73 -7.62 -3.90 16.35
N ARG A 74 -8.21 -4.88 15.65
CA ARG A 74 -8.59 -4.79 14.24
C ARG A 74 -9.89 -5.54 13.93
N PRO A 75 -11.04 -5.08 14.41
CA PRO A 75 -12.33 -5.73 14.14
C PRO A 75 -12.62 -5.83 12.64
N ARG A 76 -12.13 -4.89 11.83
CA ARG A 76 -12.25 -4.93 10.37
C ARG A 76 -11.51 -6.12 9.74
N CYS A 77 -10.40 -6.58 10.35
CA CYS A 77 -9.75 -7.81 9.93
C CYS A 77 -10.65 -9.02 10.17
N VAL A 78 -11.23 -9.14 11.34
CA VAL A 78 -12.16 -10.23 11.66
C VAL A 78 -13.36 -10.21 10.69
N SER A 79 -13.89 -9.03 10.40
CA SER A 79 -15.01 -8.85 9.46
C SER A 79 -14.66 -9.23 8.01
N SER A 80 -13.39 -9.19 7.61
CA SER A 80 -12.95 -9.60 6.25
C SER A 80 -12.81 -11.12 6.09
N ILE A 81 -12.65 -11.87 7.17
CA ILE A 81 -12.39 -13.32 7.15
C ILE A 81 -13.40 -14.11 6.30
N PRO A 82 -14.72 -13.88 6.37
CA PRO A 82 -15.67 -14.63 5.55
C PRO A 82 -15.46 -14.45 4.03
N ALA A 83 -15.14 -13.23 3.58
CA ALA A 83 -14.87 -12.94 2.18
C ALA A 83 -13.57 -13.63 1.73
N VAL A 84 -12.50 -13.50 2.53
CA VAL A 84 -11.20 -14.15 2.26
C VAL A 84 -11.31 -15.67 2.30
N SER A 85 -12.12 -16.24 3.19
CA SER A 85 -12.34 -17.69 3.26
C SER A 85 -13.03 -18.23 2.01
N ARG A 86 -14.00 -17.51 1.45
CA ARG A 86 -14.60 -17.88 0.14
C ARG A 86 -13.57 -17.85 -0.97
N LEU A 87 -12.76 -16.77 -1.06
CA LEU A 87 -11.68 -16.67 -2.03
C LEU A 87 -10.64 -17.78 -1.88
N LEU A 88 -10.27 -18.13 -0.64
CA LEU A 88 -9.40 -19.27 -0.35
C LEU A 88 -10.00 -20.58 -0.86
N GLY A 89 -11.31 -20.76 -0.68
CA GLY A 89 -12.03 -21.92 -1.21
C GLY A 89 -11.90 -22.02 -2.74
N GLU A 90 -12.11 -20.92 -3.47
CA GLU A 90 -11.94 -20.90 -4.93
C GLU A 90 -10.49 -21.11 -5.35
N ALA A 91 -9.54 -20.50 -4.64
CA ALA A 91 -8.11 -20.72 -4.86
C ALA A 91 -7.72 -22.21 -4.71
N ARG A 92 -8.30 -22.89 -3.70
CA ARG A 92 -8.09 -24.32 -3.45
C ARG A 92 -8.71 -25.20 -4.53
N LYS A 93 -9.93 -24.87 -5.01
CA LYS A 93 -10.58 -25.59 -6.12
C LYS A 93 -9.77 -25.46 -7.42
N ALA A 94 -9.23 -24.28 -7.70
CA ALA A 94 -8.38 -24.02 -8.86
C ALA A 94 -6.94 -24.56 -8.70
N ASN A 95 -6.59 -25.10 -7.53
CA ASN A 95 -5.27 -25.62 -7.20
C ASN A 95 -4.13 -24.60 -7.44
N ILE A 96 -4.38 -23.32 -7.14
CA ILE A 96 -3.32 -22.31 -7.16
C ILE A 96 -2.49 -22.36 -5.88
N LEU A 97 -1.27 -21.83 -5.95
CA LEU A 97 -0.41 -21.69 -4.79
C LEU A 97 -1.05 -20.77 -3.75
N VAL A 98 -1.08 -21.21 -2.50
CA VAL A 98 -1.49 -20.37 -1.35
C VAL A 98 -0.29 -20.23 -0.43
N VAL A 99 0.08 -19.00 -0.11
CA VAL A 99 1.18 -18.68 0.81
C VAL A 99 0.64 -17.88 1.97
N TYR A 100 1.05 -18.23 3.16
CA TYR A 100 0.70 -17.54 4.39
C TYR A 100 1.86 -16.70 4.90
N SER A 101 1.53 -15.64 5.64
CA SER A 101 2.53 -15.00 6.47
C SER A 101 2.07 -14.88 7.92
N LEU A 102 3.05 -14.79 8.80
CA LEU A 102 2.87 -14.59 10.22
C LEU A 102 3.71 -13.42 10.70
N THR A 103 3.22 -12.75 11.74
CA THR A 103 4.03 -11.80 12.50
C THR A 103 5.03 -12.54 13.40
N ALA A 104 6.11 -11.88 13.78
CA ALA A 104 7.09 -12.45 14.71
C ALA A 104 6.41 -12.93 16.01
N GLY A 105 6.80 -14.11 16.48
CA GLY A 105 6.24 -14.71 17.69
C GLY A 105 4.89 -15.43 17.49
N SER A 106 4.34 -15.44 16.27
CA SER A 106 3.13 -16.20 15.94
C SER A 106 3.47 -17.55 15.32
N ALA A 107 2.52 -18.49 15.37
CA ALA A 107 2.63 -19.82 14.80
C ALA A 107 1.38 -20.18 13.97
N ALA A 108 1.46 -21.23 13.15
CA ALA A 108 0.35 -21.63 12.29
C ALA A 108 -1.00 -21.83 13.02
N PRO A 109 -1.06 -22.36 14.24
CA PRO A 109 -2.32 -22.46 14.99
C PRO A 109 -2.94 -21.10 15.40
N ASP A 110 -2.19 -20.01 15.28
CA ASP A 110 -2.69 -18.67 15.57
C ASP A 110 -3.49 -18.07 14.41
N ILE A 111 -3.41 -18.65 13.21
CA ILE A 111 -4.17 -18.24 12.04
C ILE A 111 -5.67 -18.49 12.28
N ALA A 112 -6.50 -17.55 11.86
CA ALA A 112 -7.95 -17.67 11.99
C ALA A 112 -8.44 -19.03 11.46
N PRO A 113 -9.22 -19.81 12.21
CA PRO A 113 -9.59 -21.19 11.85
C PRO A 113 -10.20 -21.34 10.45
N ALA A 114 -11.02 -20.36 10.02
CA ALA A 114 -11.63 -20.35 8.69
C ALA A 114 -10.61 -20.17 7.53
N LEU A 115 -9.37 -19.79 7.85
CA LEU A 115 -8.26 -19.59 6.91
C LEU A 115 -7.11 -20.57 7.18
N ALA A 116 -7.32 -21.60 7.97
CA ALA A 116 -6.25 -22.54 8.39
C ALA A 116 -5.44 -23.08 7.20
N PRO A 117 -4.11 -23.09 7.30
CA PRO A 117 -3.24 -23.65 6.26
C PRO A 117 -3.41 -25.17 6.18
N ARG A 118 -3.21 -25.73 5.00
CA ARG A 118 -3.11 -27.17 4.78
C ARG A 118 -1.66 -27.64 4.97
N PRO A 119 -1.44 -28.92 5.27
CA PRO A 119 -0.10 -29.49 5.22
C PRO A 119 0.57 -29.19 3.86
N GLY A 120 1.78 -28.64 3.90
CA GLY A 120 2.55 -28.28 2.70
C GLY A 120 2.31 -26.86 2.17
N ASP A 121 1.37 -26.08 2.72
CA ASP A 121 1.28 -24.66 2.38
C ASP A 121 2.48 -23.89 2.95
N PRO A 122 3.18 -23.11 2.12
CA PRO A 122 4.28 -22.30 2.60
C PRO A 122 3.82 -21.23 3.61
N ILE A 123 4.60 -21.06 4.67
CA ILE A 123 4.39 -20.01 5.67
C ILE A 123 5.70 -19.24 5.84
N VAL A 124 5.66 -17.93 5.69
CA VAL A 124 6.81 -17.05 5.94
C VAL A 124 6.56 -16.20 7.17
N THR A 125 7.60 -15.85 7.91
CA THR A 125 7.52 -14.99 9.09
C THR A 125 8.47 -13.82 8.93
N SER A 126 7.94 -12.59 8.95
CA SER A 126 8.76 -11.37 8.86
C SER A 126 8.02 -10.14 9.39
N GLY A 127 8.68 -9.00 9.32
CA GLY A 127 8.07 -7.68 9.45
C GLY A 127 7.09 -7.35 8.32
N PRO A 128 6.81 -6.06 8.07
CA PRO A 128 5.80 -5.66 7.07
C PRO A 128 6.08 -6.13 5.65
N ASP A 129 7.30 -6.05 5.16
CA ASP A 129 7.66 -6.59 3.85
C ASP A 129 7.91 -8.10 3.94
N LYS A 130 7.04 -8.88 3.31
CA LYS A 130 7.13 -10.35 3.35
C LYS A 130 8.20 -10.92 2.42
N PHE A 131 8.81 -10.11 1.56
CA PHE A 131 9.99 -10.49 0.79
C PHE A 131 11.30 -10.34 1.59
N LEU A 132 11.31 -9.42 2.56
CA LEU A 132 12.53 -9.10 3.30
C LEU A 132 12.91 -10.21 4.28
N GLY A 133 14.05 -10.86 4.02
CA GLY A 133 14.60 -11.87 4.90
C GLY A 133 13.79 -13.18 4.96
N THR A 134 12.98 -13.48 3.92
CA THR A 134 12.19 -14.70 3.82
C THR A 134 12.40 -15.42 2.49
N GLU A 135 11.87 -16.64 2.39
CA GLU A 135 11.87 -17.43 1.16
C GLU A 135 10.73 -17.05 0.18
N LEU A 136 9.92 -16.00 0.44
CA LEU A 136 8.76 -15.70 -0.39
C LEU A 136 9.13 -15.53 -1.87
N GLU A 137 10.18 -14.78 -2.16
CA GLU A 137 10.63 -14.56 -3.54
C GLU A 137 11.00 -15.88 -4.24
N LYS A 138 11.73 -16.75 -3.53
CA LYS A 138 12.11 -18.07 -4.02
C LYS A 138 10.87 -18.95 -4.26
N ILE A 139 9.94 -19.00 -3.30
CA ILE A 139 8.68 -19.75 -3.41
C ILE A 139 7.91 -19.36 -4.67
N LEU A 140 7.78 -18.05 -4.91
CA LEU A 140 7.04 -17.53 -6.08
C LEU A 140 7.79 -17.83 -7.39
N LYS A 141 9.10 -17.68 -7.42
CA LYS A 141 9.94 -17.98 -8.60
C LYS A 141 9.92 -19.47 -8.95
N ASP A 142 10.10 -20.35 -7.99
CA ASP A 142 10.11 -21.81 -8.19
C ASP A 142 8.79 -22.34 -8.77
N ARG A 143 7.68 -21.64 -8.48
CA ARG A 143 6.34 -21.94 -9.00
C ARG A 143 5.96 -21.10 -10.21
N ASN A 144 6.92 -20.35 -10.78
CA ASN A 144 6.74 -19.49 -11.95
C ASN A 144 5.55 -18.50 -11.82
N ILE A 145 5.32 -17.98 -10.61
CA ILE A 145 4.20 -17.07 -10.31
C ILE A 145 4.41 -15.73 -11.02
N LYS A 146 3.38 -15.28 -11.71
CA LYS A 146 3.32 -14.02 -12.46
C LYS A 146 2.30 -13.04 -11.89
N THR A 147 1.35 -13.56 -11.10
CA THR A 147 0.29 -12.75 -10.48
C THR A 147 0.07 -13.20 -9.05
N VAL A 148 -0.02 -12.25 -8.13
CA VAL A 148 -0.39 -12.50 -6.75
C VAL A 148 -1.68 -11.78 -6.39
N ILE A 149 -2.60 -12.49 -5.74
CA ILE A 149 -3.75 -11.91 -5.06
C ILE A 149 -3.31 -11.66 -3.62
N VAL A 150 -3.33 -10.41 -3.17
CA VAL A 150 -2.82 -10.05 -1.83
C VAL A 150 -3.98 -9.67 -0.92
N THR A 151 -4.13 -10.41 0.17
CA THR A 151 -5.11 -10.16 1.23
C THR A 151 -4.41 -10.04 2.58
N GLY A 152 -5.04 -9.45 3.58
CA GLY A 152 -4.48 -9.44 4.93
C GLY A 152 -4.54 -8.13 5.70
N THR A 153 -3.74 -8.08 6.76
CA THR A 153 -3.66 -6.98 7.71
C THR A 153 -2.21 -6.75 8.17
N ALA A 154 -1.73 -5.53 8.45
CA ALA A 154 -2.41 -4.26 8.23
C ALA A 154 -2.28 -3.81 6.78
N ALA A 155 -3.33 -3.17 6.25
CA ALA A 155 -3.35 -2.63 4.89
C ALA A 155 -2.12 -1.75 4.62
N HIS A 156 -1.83 -0.79 5.49
CA HIS A 156 -0.70 0.15 5.41
C HIS A 156 0.65 -0.43 5.92
N GLY A 157 0.69 -1.72 6.19
CA GLY A 157 1.88 -2.46 6.64
C GLY A 157 2.15 -3.66 5.73
N ALA A 158 1.77 -4.87 6.18
CA ALA A 158 2.03 -6.10 5.45
C ALA A 158 1.50 -6.06 4.01
N VAL A 159 0.28 -5.55 3.79
CA VAL A 159 -0.33 -5.51 2.46
C VAL A 159 0.42 -4.57 1.53
N ILE A 160 0.55 -3.29 1.90
CA ILE A 160 1.17 -2.28 1.02
C ILE A 160 2.64 -2.61 0.71
N CYS A 161 3.41 -3.04 1.72
CA CYS A 161 4.82 -3.35 1.54
C CYS A 161 5.01 -4.58 0.64
N THR A 162 4.25 -5.65 0.88
CA THR A 162 4.35 -6.88 0.09
C THR A 162 3.81 -6.70 -1.33
N ALA A 163 2.68 -6.01 -1.50
CA ALA A 163 2.12 -5.70 -2.80
C ALA A 163 3.07 -4.83 -3.64
N SER A 164 3.61 -3.77 -3.06
CA SER A 164 4.62 -2.92 -3.73
C SER A 164 5.88 -3.71 -4.04
N GLY A 165 6.35 -4.55 -3.11
CA GLY A 165 7.50 -5.43 -3.31
C GLY A 165 7.30 -6.41 -4.48
N ALA A 166 6.11 -7.00 -4.62
CA ALA A 166 5.74 -7.86 -5.75
C ALA A 166 5.74 -7.07 -7.07
N ALA A 167 5.07 -5.92 -7.10
CA ALA A 167 4.96 -5.06 -8.27
C ALA A 167 6.34 -4.60 -8.79
N LEU A 168 7.22 -4.19 -7.89
CA LEU A 168 8.59 -3.76 -8.22
C LEU A 168 9.46 -4.91 -8.76
N ARG A 169 9.10 -6.17 -8.46
CA ARG A 169 9.70 -7.39 -9.01
C ARG A 169 9.07 -7.86 -10.33
N GLY A 170 8.12 -7.08 -10.88
CA GLY A 170 7.45 -7.41 -12.14
C GLY A 170 6.32 -8.44 -12.00
N ILE A 171 5.87 -8.71 -10.77
CA ILE A 171 4.73 -9.58 -10.49
C ILE A 171 3.46 -8.73 -10.47
N LYS A 172 2.43 -9.11 -11.23
CA LYS A 172 1.13 -8.44 -11.20
C LYS A 172 0.46 -8.63 -9.84
N VAL A 173 -0.21 -7.59 -9.37
CA VAL A 173 -0.85 -7.56 -8.06
C VAL A 173 -2.35 -7.35 -8.21
N VAL A 174 -3.13 -8.18 -7.56
CA VAL A 174 -4.59 -8.05 -7.46
C VAL A 174 -4.94 -7.83 -5.99
N ILE A 175 -5.63 -6.74 -5.70
CA ILE A 175 -6.04 -6.34 -4.35
C ILE A 175 -7.56 -6.41 -4.24
N PRO A 176 -8.14 -7.44 -3.61
CA PRO A 176 -9.54 -7.41 -3.23
C PRO A 176 -9.70 -6.51 -2.00
N VAL A 177 -10.37 -5.36 -2.18
CA VAL A 177 -10.49 -4.34 -1.13
C VAL A 177 -11.28 -4.80 0.09
N ASP A 178 -12.14 -5.80 -0.04
CA ASP A 178 -12.87 -6.48 1.03
C ASP A 178 -12.05 -7.60 1.69
N GLY A 179 -10.86 -7.87 1.18
CA GLY A 179 -9.89 -8.84 1.73
C GLY A 179 -8.69 -8.19 2.42
N ILE A 180 -8.63 -6.86 2.50
CA ILE A 180 -7.58 -6.14 3.23
C ILE A 180 -8.20 -5.33 4.37
N SER A 181 -7.42 -5.05 5.41
CA SER A 181 -7.93 -4.33 6.58
C SER A 181 -6.86 -3.60 7.37
N ALA A 182 -7.28 -2.58 8.09
CA ALA A 182 -6.47 -1.88 9.08
C ALA A 182 -7.32 -1.61 10.34
N GLU A 183 -6.79 -0.88 11.29
CA GLU A 183 -7.50 -0.43 12.50
C GLU A 183 -8.54 0.64 12.19
N SER A 184 -8.41 1.37 11.07
CA SER A 184 -9.34 2.44 10.67
C SER A 184 -9.40 2.58 9.14
N LEU A 185 -10.30 3.47 8.65
CA LEU A 185 -10.52 3.65 7.22
C LEU A 185 -9.38 4.33 6.49
N TYR A 186 -8.73 5.31 7.10
CA TYR A 186 -7.68 6.09 6.42
C TYR A 186 -6.48 5.24 5.97
N PRO A 187 -5.90 4.36 6.79
CA PRO A 187 -4.85 3.45 6.34
C PRO A 187 -5.28 2.53 5.19
N GLU A 188 -6.54 2.05 5.18
CA GLU A 188 -7.06 1.26 4.05
C GLU A 188 -7.17 2.09 2.77
N GLN A 189 -7.73 3.31 2.88
CA GLN A 189 -7.84 4.25 1.76
C GLN A 189 -6.47 4.65 1.22
N TYR A 190 -5.53 5.00 2.10
CA TYR A 190 -4.16 5.34 1.73
C TYR A 190 -3.49 4.18 0.99
N THR A 191 -3.65 2.96 1.47
CA THR A 191 -3.08 1.76 0.83
C THR A 191 -3.60 1.59 -0.60
N VAL A 192 -4.91 1.68 -0.79
CA VAL A 192 -5.52 1.57 -2.12
C VAL A 192 -5.05 2.69 -3.03
N TRP A 193 -5.03 3.93 -2.52
CA TRP A 193 -4.55 5.08 -3.26
C TRP A 193 -3.08 4.92 -3.66
N HIS A 194 -2.21 4.56 -2.73
CA HIS A 194 -0.79 4.34 -2.99
C HIS A 194 -0.57 3.29 -4.08
N LEU A 195 -1.20 2.13 -3.95
CA LEU A 195 -1.03 1.02 -4.89
C LEU A 195 -1.50 1.36 -6.31
N LEU A 196 -2.43 2.31 -6.45
CA LEU A 196 -2.93 2.78 -7.75
C LEU A 196 -2.22 4.03 -8.30
N ASN A 197 -1.35 4.67 -7.52
CA ASN A 197 -0.71 5.93 -7.92
C ASN A 197 0.82 5.92 -7.82
N ALA A 198 1.41 5.02 -7.02
CA ALA A 198 2.86 4.98 -6.85
C ALA A 198 3.57 4.56 -8.15
N PRO A 199 4.67 5.25 -8.52
CA PRO A 199 5.44 4.94 -9.73
C PRO A 199 5.82 3.45 -9.80
N ARG A 200 5.67 2.83 -10.98
CA ARG A 200 5.90 1.41 -11.28
C ARG A 200 4.95 0.43 -10.58
N VAL A 201 4.44 0.76 -9.38
CA VAL A 201 3.48 -0.08 -8.66
C VAL A 201 2.10 -0.02 -9.32
N ALA A 202 1.64 1.19 -9.65
CA ALA A 202 0.31 1.43 -10.21
C ALA A 202 0.04 0.64 -11.50
N THR A 203 1.04 0.53 -12.37
CA THR A 203 0.92 -0.20 -13.65
C THR A 203 0.83 -1.72 -13.48
N MET A 204 1.20 -2.23 -12.31
CA MET A 204 1.17 -3.65 -11.98
C MET A 204 -0.01 -4.03 -11.09
N THR A 205 -0.79 -3.05 -10.59
CA THR A 205 -1.82 -3.29 -9.58
C THR A 205 -3.22 -3.12 -10.15
N THR A 206 -4.10 -4.05 -9.80
CA THR A 206 -5.55 -3.99 -10.06
C THR A 206 -6.29 -4.11 -8.75
N VAL A 207 -7.28 -3.23 -8.51
CA VAL A 207 -8.19 -3.32 -7.36
C VAL A 207 -9.52 -3.92 -7.77
N THR A 208 -10.08 -4.76 -6.89
CA THR A 208 -11.29 -5.54 -7.15
C THR A 208 -11.99 -5.87 -5.81
N LYS A 209 -12.95 -6.79 -5.83
CA LYS A 209 -13.49 -7.49 -4.64
C LYS A 209 -13.25 -8.98 -4.76
N THR A 210 -13.38 -9.69 -3.64
CA THR A 210 -13.20 -11.15 -3.61
C THR A 210 -14.18 -11.87 -4.53
N ASP A 211 -15.42 -11.41 -4.63
CA ASP A 211 -16.49 -11.95 -5.48
C ASP A 211 -16.40 -11.56 -6.96
N MET A 212 -15.53 -10.62 -7.30
CA MET A 212 -15.22 -10.20 -8.68
C MET A 212 -13.97 -10.89 -9.26
N ILE A 213 -13.37 -11.82 -8.53
CA ILE A 213 -12.21 -12.61 -8.99
C ILE A 213 -12.69 -13.97 -9.47
N GLN A 214 -12.40 -14.29 -10.71
CA GLN A 214 -12.60 -15.61 -11.31
C GLN A 214 -11.25 -16.26 -11.55
N ILE A 215 -11.02 -17.44 -10.97
CA ILE A 215 -9.80 -18.22 -11.17
C ILE A 215 -10.17 -19.40 -12.06
N GLY A 216 -9.51 -19.47 -13.23
CA GLY A 216 -9.71 -20.60 -14.15
C GLY A 216 -9.23 -21.91 -13.50
N THR A 217 -9.89 -23.00 -13.82
CA THR A 217 -9.40 -24.35 -13.48
C THR A 217 -8.31 -24.79 -14.47
N LYS A 218 -7.38 -25.64 -14.02
CA LYS A 218 -6.39 -26.29 -14.92
C LYS A 218 -7.07 -27.25 -15.85
#